data_cc6436b514a8cd5a450c7f60455d7df3
#
_entry.id   cc6436b514a8cd5a450c7f60455d7df3
#
_cell.length_a   1.000
_cell.length_b   1.000
_cell.length_c   1.000
_cell.angle_alpha   90.00
_cell.angle_beta   90.00
_cell.angle_gamma   90.00
#
_symmetry.space_group_name_H-M   'P 1'
#
loop_
_entity.id
_entity.type
_entity.pdbx_description
1 polymer ?
#
loop_
_entity_poly.entity_id
_entity_poly.type
_entity_poly.pdbx_seq_one_letter_code
_entity_poly.pdbx_strand_id
1 'polypeptide(L)' 'MTKADAAKRIQKLRQEIDRYRYQYHVLNNLEISEGALDALKHELFKLEQEHPDLITADSPTQ' A
#
# COMPACT_ATOMS: atom_id res chain seq x y z
N MET A 1 5.21 -16.96 -3.29
CA MET A 1 4.48 -16.32 -2.19
C MET A 1 3.13 -17.01 -2.03
N THR A 2 2.81 -17.47 -0.82
CA THR A 2 1.51 -18.07 -0.55
C THR A 2 0.46 -16.98 -0.37
N LYS A 3 -0.83 -17.37 -0.40
CA LYS A 3 -1.91 -16.42 -0.17
C LYS A 3 -1.79 -15.77 1.21
N ALA A 4 -1.40 -16.53 2.23
CA ALA A 4 -1.21 -16.00 3.58
C ALA A 4 -0.08 -14.97 3.62
N ASP A 5 1.03 -15.24 2.93
CA ASP A 5 2.14 -14.31 2.83
C ASP A 5 1.72 -13.05 2.07
N ALA A 6 0.97 -13.21 0.99
CA ALA A 6 0.45 -12.09 0.23
C ALA A 6 -0.47 -11.22 1.07
N ALA A 7 -1.34 -11.83 1.87
CA ALA A 7 -2.25 -11.09 2.75
C ALA A 7 -1.48 -10.26 3.78
N LYS A 8 -0.44 -10.84 4.38
CA LYS A 8 0.40 -10.12 5.34
C LYS A 8 1.12 -8.96 4.67
N ARG A 9 1.66 -9.17 3.49
CA ARG A 9 2.36 -8.12 2.74
C ARG A 9 1.41 -6.99 2.35
N ILE A 10 0.22 -7.34 1.87
CA ILE A 10 -0.81 -6.35 1.53
C ILE A 10 -1.14 -5.49 2.75
N GLN A 11 -1.36 -6.12 3.90
CA GLN A 11 -1.68 -5.40 5.13
C GLN A 11 -0.57 -4.42 5.50
N LYS A 12 0.68 -4.88 5.45
CA LYS A 12 1.83 -4.05 5.77
C LYS A 12 1.93 -2.87 4.80
N LEU A 13 1.77 -3.13 3.50
CA LEU A 13 1.82 -2.07 2.49
C LEU A 13 0.73 -1.03 2.71
N ARG A 14 -0.49 -1.46 3.04
CA ARG A 14 -1.58 -0.53 3.33
C ARG A 14 -1.23 0.40 4.49
N GLN A 15 -0.67 -0.17 5.57
CA GLN A 15 -0.29 0.60 6.74
C GLN A 15 0.80 1.62 6.40
N GLU A 16 1.81 1.20 5.66
CA GLU A 16 2.91 2.07 5.24
C GLU A 16 2.41 3.19 4.33
N ILE A 17 1.59 2.85 3.33
CA ILE A 17 1.06 3.83 2.38
C ILE A 17 0.18 4.84 3.11
N ASP A 18 -0.70 4.39 4.00
CA ASP A 18 -1.57 5.28 4.77
C ASP A 18 -0.76 6.22 5.64
N ARG A 19 0.30 5.71 6.27
CA ARG A 19 1.18 6.53 7.10
C ARG A 19 1.86 7.62 6.28
N TYR A 20 2.42 7.26 5.11
CA TYR A 20 3.10 8.24 4.26
C TYR A 20 2.14 9.23 3.63
N ARG A 21 0.93 8.80 3.28
CA ARG A 21 -0.11 9.71 2.79
C ARG A 21 -0.50 10.71 3.86
N TYR A 22 -0.61 10.28 5.10
CA TYR A 22 -0.90 11.16 6.23
C TYR A 22 0.20 12.21 6.38
N GLN A 23 1.46 11.79 6.34
CA GLN A 23 2.60 12.71 6.41
C GLN A 23 2.56 13.74 5.29
N TYR A 24 2.23 13.31 4.09
CA TYR A 24 2.19 14.19 2.94
C TYR A 24 1.03 15.19 3.02
N HIS A 25 -0.17 14.71 3.33
CA HIS A 25 -1.38 15.54 3.26
C HIS A 25 -1.64 16.36 4.52
N VAL A 26 -1.26 15.86 5.67
CA VAL A 26 -1.55 16.51 6.96
C VAL A 26 -0.34 17.23 7.51
N LEU A 27 0.80 16.53 7.61
CA LEU A 27 2.01 17.07 8.18
C LEU A 27 2.86 17.85 7.18
N ASN A 28 2.59 17.69 5.89
CA ASN A 28 3.36 18.28 4.80
C ASN A 28 4.86 17.97 4.93
N ASN A 29 5.16 16.74 5.39
CA ASN A 29 6.51 16.30 5.64
C ASN A 29 6.63 14.81 5.33
N LEU A 30 6.93 14.47 4.08
CA LEU A 30 7.05 13.10 3.62
C LEU A 30 8.47 12.58 3.90
N GLU A 31 8.57 11.48 4.64
CA GLU A 31 9.86 10.87 5.00
C GLU A 31 10.55 10.20 3.80
N ILE A 32 9.80 9.82 2.78
CA ILE A 32 10.34 9.15 1.60
C ILE A 32 10.01 9.97 0.36
N SER A 33 10.70 9.68 -0.75
CA SER A 33 10.41 10.36 -2.00
C SER A 33 9.06 9.93 -2.56
N GLU A 34 8.45 10.78 -3.38
CA GLU A 34 7.20 10.46 -4.05
C GLU A 34 7.35 9.21 -4.93
N GLY A 35 8.50 9.05 -5.57
CA GLY A 35 8.79 7.86 -6.37
C GLY A 35 8.79 6.59 -5.52
N ALA A 36 9.33 6.65 -4.30
CA ALA A 36 9.31 5.51 -3.39
C ALA A 36 7.88 5.20 -2.95
N LEU A 37 7.07 6.21 -2.68
CA LEU A 37 5.66 6.02 -2.33
C LEU A 37 4.89 5.38 -3.49
N ASP A 38 5.11 5.85 -4.70
CA ASP A 38 4.50 5.26 -5.90
C ASP A 38 4.89 3.80 -6.07
N ALA A 39 6.16 3.45 -5.77
CA ALA A 39 6.61 2.07 -5.85
C ALA A 39 5.85 1.18 -4.86
N LEU A 40 5.60 1.67 -3.64
CA LEU A 40 4.81 0.95 -2.66
C LEU A 40 3.37 0.74 -3.14
N LYS A 41 2.76 1.78 -3.70
CA LYS A 41 1.41 1.69 -4.26
C LYS A 41 1.35 0.69 -5.41
N HIS A 42 2.36 0.69 -6.26
CA HIS A 42 2.43 -0.23 -7.39
C HIS A 42 2.55 -1.68 -6.93
N GLU A 43 3.38 -1.93 -5.92
CA GLU A 43 3.53 -3.27 -5.36
C GLU A 43 2.19 -3.75 -4.77
N LEU A 44 1.49 -2.89 -4.02
CA LEU A 44 0.18 -3.22 -3.47
C LEU A 44 -0.82 -3.54 -4.57
N PHE A 45 -0.87 -2.70 -5.60
CA PHE A 45 -1.76 -2.91 -6.74
C PHE A 45 -1.49 -4.27 -7.41
N LYS A 46 -0.21 -4.58 -7.62
CA LYS A 46 0.19 -5.84 -8.25
C LYS A 46 -0.26 -7.04 -7.42
N LEU A 47 -0.06 -6.99 -6.11
CA LEU A 47 -0.49 -8.06 -5.21
C LEU A 47 -2.00 -8.20 -5.21
N GLU A 48 -2.74 -7.11 -5.24
CA GLU A 48 -4.20 -7.15 -5.31
C GLU A 48 -4.68 -7.76 -6.62
N GLN A 49 -3.98 -7.50 -7.73
CA GLN A 49 -4.31 -8.12 -9.02
C GLN A 49 -4.06 -9.63 -9.00
N GLU A 50 -3.02 -10.08 -8.32
CA GLU A 50 -2.71 -11.50 -8.19
C GLU A 50 -3.66 -12.21 -7.22
N HIS A 51 -4.20 -11.48 -6.24
CA HIS A 51 -5.08 -12.03 -5.21
C HIS A 51 -6.32 -11.14 -5.06
N PRO A 52 -7.21 -11.13 -6.06
CA PRO A 52 -8.37 -10.23 -6.04
C PRO A 52 -9.31 -10.46 -4.86
N ASP A 53 -9.31 -11.65 -4.28
CA ASP A 53 -10.12 -11.95 -3.10
C ASP A 53 -9.60 -11.26 -1.82
N LEU A 54 -8.42 -10.66 -1.87
CA LEU A 54 -7.86 -9.90 -0.75
C LEU A 54 -8.12 -8.41 -0.86
N ILE A 55 -8.73 -7.96 -1.94
CA ILE A 55 -9.06 -6.55 -2.15
C ILE A 55 -10.21 -6.16 -1.21
N THR A 56 -10.05 -5.03 -0.52
CA THR A 56 -11.11 -4.48 0.34
C THR A 56 -11.48 -3.07 -0.13
N ALA A 57 -12.66 -2.60 0.25
CA ALA A 57 -13.17 -1.31 -0.18
C ALA A 57 -12.32 -0.13 0.32
N ASP A 58 -11.61 -0.31 1.43
CA ASP A 58 -10.78 0.73 2.04
C ASP A 58 -9.31 0.64 1.63
N SER A 59 -8.99 -0.16 0.61
CA SER A 59 -7.63 -0.27 0.10
C SER A 59 -7.17 1.07 -0.50
N PRO A 60 -5.92 1.49 -0.26
CA PRO A 60 -5.38 2.73 -0.85
C PRO A 60 -5.38 2.76 -2.38
N THR A 61 -5.51 1.60 -3.02
CA THR A 61 -5.54 1.51 -4.50
C THR A 61 -6.95 1.55 -5.07
N GLN A 62 -7.95 1.62 -4.22
CA GLN A 62 -9.36 1.68 -4.65
C GLN A 62 -9.84 3.11 -4.74
#